data_26673ac4d27161b1b9ead594ec06b46a
#
_entry.id   26673ac4d27161b1b9ead594ec06b46a
#
_cell.length_a   1.000
_cell.length_b   1.000
_cell.length_c   1.000
_cell.angle_alpha   90.00
_cell.angle_beta   90.00
_cell.angle_gamma   90.00
#
_symmetry.space_group_name_H-M   'P 1'
#
loop_
_entity.id
_entity.type
_entity.pdbx_description
1 polymer ?
#
loop_
_entity_poly.entity_id
_entity_poly.type
_entity_poly.pdbx_seq_one_letter_code
_entity_poly.pdbx_strand_id
1 'polypeptide(L)'
;DTDLRVAADSLAGDLDQQITLSGSVELRQRELLITSPQVELEVDGVLRFSQGLQLQQPGVIMRGREARWQRAALNQGNAESGDVLEIADAEVVLAENGLRATAEKLARNADGQLLIDGGEFTYCAPGDDGWALSAQQLSLEAQTNQVITRGAVLRIKSVPVLYLPYLKLPMSAGDAAKT
;
A
#
# COMPACT_ATOMS: atom_id res chain seq x y z
N ASP A 1 -17.95 -12.92 6.25
CA ASP A 1 -18.11 -13.04 4.79
C ASP A 1 -16.79 -12.68 4.11
N THR A 2 -16.10 -13.68 3.55
CA THR A 2 -14.74 -13.51 3.00
C THR A 2 -14.81 -13.40 1.45
N ASP A 3 -16.02 -13.26 0.92
CA ASP A 3 -16.27 -13.30 -0.52
C ASP A 3 -15.72 -12.05 -1.20
N LEU A 4 -14.82 -12.28 -2.18
CA LEU A 4 -14.38 -11.26 -3.12
C LEU A 4 -15.44 -11.14 -4.23
N ARG A 5 -16.05 -9.96 -4.36
CA ARG A 5 -16.96 -9.64 -5.46
C ARG A 5 -16.19 -8.89 -6.54
N VAL A 6 -16.37 -9.32 -7.76
CA VAL A 6 -15.71 -8.74 -8.93
C VAL A 6 -16.78 -8.24 -9.90
N ALA A 7 -16.66 -7.01 -10.37
CA ALA A 7 -17.44 -6.44 -11.46
C ALA A 7 -16.48 -5.88 -12.50
N ALA A 8 -16.82 -6.03 -13.78
CA ALA A 8 -16.07 -5.50 -14.92
C ALA A 8 -17.00 -5.31 -16.10
N ASP A 9 -16.67 -4.41 -17.03
CA ASP A 9 -17.45 -4.19 -18.24
C ASP A 9 -17.25 -5.31 -19.27
N SER A 10 -16.04 -5.90 -19.31
CA SER A 10 -15.72 -7.00 -20.21
C SER A 10 -14.73 -7.99 -19.57
N LEU A 11 -14.83 -9.24 -20.03
CA LEU A 11 -13.96 -10.34 -19.64
C LEU A 11 -13.48 -11.02 -20.92
N ALA A 12 -12.17 -11.21 -21.02
CA ALA A 12 -11.53 -11.91 -22.14
C ALA A 12 -10.43 -12.83 -21.61
N GLY A 13 -10.18 -13.94 -22.26
CA GLY A 13 -9.11 -14.86 -21.95
C GLY A 13 -9.53 -16.32 -21.92
N ASP A 14 -8.60 -17.17 -21.56
CA ASP A 14 -8.75 -18.61 -21.40
C ASP A 14 -8.57 -18.96 -19.93
N LEU A 15 -9.49 -19.73 -19.37
CA LEU A 15 -9.46 -20.17 -17.96
C LEU A 15 -8.21 -20.97 -17.61
N ASP A 16 -7.57 -21.57 -18.61
CA ASP A 16 -6.36 -22.38 -18.43
C ASP A 16 -5.05 -21.56 -18.54
N GLN A 17 -5.14 -20.27 -18.90
CA GLN A 17 -3.95 -19.42 -19.09
C GLN A 17 -4.03 -18.11 -18.31
N GLN A 18 -4.88 -17.21 -18.70
CA GLN A 18 -5.00 -15.89 -18.12
C GLN A 18 -6.36 -15.29 -18.45
N ILE A 19 -6.96 -14.65 -17.47
CA ILE A 19 -8.21 -13.91 -17.63
C ILE A 19 -7.90 -12.42 -17.51
N THR A 20 -8.33 -11.63 -18.48
CA THR A 20 -8.25 -10.18 -18.46
C THR A 20 -9.64 -9.59 -18.23
N LEU A 21 -9.79 -8.83 -17.19
CA LEU A 21 -10.94 -8.00 -16.88
C LEU A 21 -10.62 -6.58 -17.32
N SER A 22 -11.52 -5.92 -18.03
CA SER A 22 -11.32 -4.56 -18.53
C SER A 22 -12.57 -3.71 -18.46
N GLY A 23 -12.37 -2.40 -18.52
CA GLY A 23 -13.37 -1.38 -18.28
C GLY A 23 -13.31 -0.90 -16.83
N SER A 24 -14.45 -0.62 -16.24
CA SER A 24 -14.51 -0.20 -14.82
C SER A 24 -14.43 -1.41 -13.89
N VAL A 25 -13.23 -1.97 -13.71
CA VAL A 25 -13.05 -3.14 -12.84
C VAL A 25 -13.15 -2.74 -11.40
N GLU A 26 -14.08 -3.34 -10.67
CA GLU A 26 -14.25 -3.17 -9.22
C GLU A 26 -14.06 -4.51 -8.50
N LEU A 27 -13.20 -4.52 -7.49
CA LEU A 27 -12.99 -5.63 -6.57
C LEU A 27 -13.44 -5.18 -5.18
N ARG A 28 -14.41 -5.87 -4.61
CA ARG A 28 -14.96 -5.55 -3.29
C ARG A 28 -14.80 -6.71 -2.33
N GLN A 29 -14.22 -6.45 -1.16
CA GLN A 29 -14.13 -7.41 -0.07
C GLN A 29 -14.35 -6.69 1.26
N ARG A 30 -15.46 -6.94 1.93
CA ARG A 30 -15.86 -6.19 3.15
C ARG A 30 -15.86 -4.68 2.88
N GLU A 31 -15.00 -3.94 3.57
CA GLU A 31 -14.85 -2.48 3.46
C GLU A 31 -13.75 -2.06 2.46
N LEU A 32 -13.05 -3.03 1.87
CA LEU A 32 -12.05 -2.81 0.84
C LEU A 32 -12.73 -2.69 -0.52
N LEU A 33 -12.46 -1.60 -1.22
CA LEU A 33 -12.79 -1.38 -2.61
C LEU A 33 -11.50 -1.13 -3.39
N ILE A 34 -11.27 -1.92 -4.44
CA ILE A 34 -10.19 -1.68 -5.40
C ILE A 34 -10.84 -1.39 -6.75
N THR A 35 -10.42 -0.34 -7.41
CA THR A 35 -10.84 0.03 -8.76
C THR A 35 -9.63 0.12 -9.68
N SER A 36 -9.78 -0.35 -10.93
CA SER A 36 -8.74 -0.32 -11.96
C SER A 36 -9.38 -0.32 -13.35
N PRO A 37 -8.75 0.29 -14.35
CA PRO A 37 -9.17 0.15 -15.74
C PRO A 37 -9.03 -1.28 -16.28
N GLN A 38 -8.02 -2.02 -15.79
CA GLN A 38 -7.73 -3.38 -16.24
C GLN A 38 -7.11 -4.21 -15.11
N VAL A 39 -7.53 -5.45 -15.02
CA VAL A 39 -6.97 -6.45 -14.08
C VAL A 39 -6.74 -7.75 -14.83
N GLU A 40 -5.57 -8.32 -14.68
CA GLU A 40 -5.19 -9.61 -15.20
C GLU A 40 -5.13 -10.62 -14.06
N LEU A 41 -5.87 -11.72 -14.18
CA LEU A 41 -5.82 -12.85 -13.27
C LEU A 41 -4.97 -13.95 -13.89
N GLU A 42 -3.85 -14.23 -13.26
CA GLU A 42 -2.93 -15.31 -13.66
C GLU A 42 -3.41 -16.66 -13.10
N VAL A 43 -2.95 -17.77 -13.70
CA VAL A 43 -3.35 -19.15 -13.34
C VAL A 43 -3.01 -19.49 -11.87
N ASP A 44 -1.96 -18.89 -11.33
CA ASP A 44 -1.54 -19.06 -9.93
C ASP A 44 -2.36 -18.20 -8.93
N GLY A 45 -3.40 -17.52 -9.43
CA GLY A 45 -4.30 -16.69 -8.62
C GLY A 45 -3.75 -15.30 -8.30
N VAL A 46 -2.67 -14.89 -8.97
CA VAL A 46 -2.13 -13.53 -8.86
C VAL A 46 -2.98 -12.56 -9.67
N LEU A 47 -3.35 -11.44 -9.05
CA LEU A 47 -3.98 -10.31 -9.70
C LEU A 47 -2.92 -9.27 -10.05
N ARG A 48 -2.85 -8.89 -11.33
CA ARG A 48 -1.94 -7.88 -11.83
C ARG A 48 -2.73 -6.66 -12.31
N PHE A 49 -2.30 -5.49 -11.88
CA PHE A 49 -2.87 -4.18 -12.23
C PHE A 49 -1.81 -3.40 -13.00
N SER A 50 -1.91 -3.38 -14.32
CA SER A 50 -0.89 -2.77 -15.20
C SER A 50 -1.24 -1.33 -15.64
N GLN A 51 -2.47 -0.89 -15.41
CA GLN A 51 -2.98 0.43 -15.83
C GLN A 51 -3.42 1.31 -14.66
N GLY A 52 -2.81 1.11 -13.50
CA GLY A 52 -3.16 1.82 -12.28
C GLY A 52 -4.26 1.16 -11.47
N LEU A 53 -4.28 1.49 -10.20
CA LEU A 53 -5.32 1.09 -9.27
C LEU A 53 -5.59 2.18 -8.24
N GLN A 54 -6.80 2.18 -7.72
CA GLN A 54 -7.15 2.90 -6.51
C GLN A 54 -7.74 1.91 -5.51
N LEU A 55 -7.16 1.89 -4.32
CA LEU A 55 -7.62 1.12 -3.18
C LEU A 55 -8.25 2.08 -2.17
N GLN A 56 -9.43 1.74 -1.70
CA GLN A 56 -10.17 2.54 -0.73
C GLN A 56 -10.64 1.67 0.41
N GLN A 57 -10.35 2.11 1.63
CA GLN A 57 -10.86 1.57 2.88
C GLN A 57 -11.33 2.74 3.78
N PRO A 58 -12.11 2.51 4.84
CA PRO A 58 -12.43 3.55 5.80
C PRO A 58 -11.17 4.27 6.29
N GLY A 59 -11.12 5.59 6.09
CA GLY A 59 -10.01 6.42 6.49
C GLY A 59 -8.73 6.32 5.64
N VAL A 60 -8.66 5.46 4.61
CA VAL A 60 -7.46 5.27 3.78
C VAL A 60 -7.82 5.26 2.30
N ILE A 61 -7.14 6.09 1.53
CA ILE A 61 -7.15 6.04 0.07
C ILE A 61 -5.72 5.81 -0.39
N MET A 62 -5.51 4.81 -1.23
CA MET A 62 -4.23 4.50 -1.83
C MET A 62 -4.37 4.44 -3.34
N ARG A 63 -3.39 4.95 -4.06
CA ARG A 63 -3.28 4.85 -5.52
C ARG A 63 -1.92 4.28 -5.87
N GLY A 64 -1.84 3.59 -6.99
CA GLY A 64 -0.58 3.10 -7.54
C GLY A 64 -0.63 3.07 -9.06
N ARG A 65 0.54 3.13 -9.69
CA ARG A 65 0.66 3.01 -11.14
C ARG A 65 0.53 1.57 -11.59
N GLU A 66 1.13 0.65 -10.87
CA GLU A 66 1.09 -0.79 -11.11
C GLU A 66 0.99 -1.50 -9.78
N ALA A 67 0.33 -2.66 -9.76
CA ALA A 67 0.33 -3.51 -8.59
C ALA A 67 0.27 -4.99 -8.94
N ARG A 68 0.75 -5.79 -8.00
CA ARG A 68 0.63 -7.23 -7.98
C ARG A 68 0.09 -7.67 -6.64
N TRP A 69 -1.00 -8.41 -6.64
CA TRP A 69 -1.62 -8.92 -5.44
C TRP A 69 -1.78 -10.44 -5.53
N GLN A 70 -1.09 -11.15 -4.65
CA GLN A 70 -1.20 -12.58 -4.48
C GLN A 70 -1.96 -12.87 -3.20
N ARG A 71 -3.14 -13.44 -3.34
CA ARG A 71 -3.96 -13.81 -2.20
C ARG A 71 -3.41 -15.07 -1.54
N ALA A 72 -3.51 -15.12 -0.21
CA ALA A 72 -3.23 -16.36 0.54
C ALA A 72 -4.15 -17.47 0.04
N ALA A 73 -3.57 -18.63 -0.28
CA ALA A 73 -4.36 -19.78 -0.73
C ALA A 73 -5.27 -20.26 0.41
N LEU A 74 -6.58 -20.26 0.17
CA LEU A 74 -7.59 -20.73 1.12
C LEU A 74 -7.52 -22.24 1.43
N ASN A 75 -6.65 -22.99 0.76
CA ASN A 75 -6.71 -24.44 0.69
C ASN A 75 -5.56 -25.22 1.33
N GLN A 76 -4.64 -24.58 2.04
CA GLN A 76 -3.64 -25.34 2.79
C GLN A 76 -3.66 -24.89 4.25
N GLY A 77 -4.04 -25.81 5.13
CA GLY A 77 -4.32 -25.64 6.55
C GLY A 77 -3.23 -25.01 7.45
N ASN A 78 -2.41 -24.15 6.92
CA ASN A 78 -1.51 -23.27 7.64
C ASN A 78 -2.07 -21.85 7.54
N ALA A 79 -2.83 -21.46 8.55
CA ALA A 79 -3.54 -20.17 8.67
C ALA A 79 -2.63 -18.95 8.87
N GLU A 80 -1.34 -19.00 8.55
CA GLU A 80 -0.38 -17.95 8.89
C GLU A 80 0.19 -17.18 7.69
N SER A 81 -0.10 -17.55 6.46
CA SER A 81 0.37 -16.80 5.30
C SER A 81 -0.68 -15.77 4.88
N GLY A 82 -0.37 -14.49 5.08
CA GLY A 82 -1.20 -13.39 4.61
C GLY A 82 -1.04 -13.12 3.11
N ASP A 83 -1.86 -12.22 2.59
CA ASP A 83 -1.77 -11.75 1.21
C ASP A 83 -0.44 -11.02 0.98
N VAL A 84 0.18 -11.24 -0.17
CA VAL A 84 1.34 -10.47 -0.64
C VAL A 84 0.85 -9.41 -1.61
N LEU A 85 1.23 -8.16 -1.37
CA LEU A 85 0.87 -7.02 -2.19
C LEU A 85 2.12 -6.20 -2.52
N GLU A 86 2.31 -5.87 -3.78
CA GLU A 86 3.32 -4.94 -4.24
C GLU A 86 2.66 -3.84 -5.07
N ILE A 87 3.01 -2.58 -4.80
CA ILE A 87 2.50 -1.41 -5.52
C ILE A 87 3.68 -0.53 -5.90
N ALA A 88 3.77 -0.17 -7.17
CA ALA A 88 4.74 0.79 -7.69
C ALA A 88 4.11 2.19 -7.76
N ASP A 89 4.93 3.22 -7.47
CA ASP A 89 4.54 4.63 -7.43
C ASP A 89 3.26 4.84 -6.60
N ALA A 90 3.33 4.41 -5.34
CA ALA A 90 2.20 4.46 -4.42
C ALA A 90 2.00 5.88 -3.86
N GLU A 91 0.75 6.32 -3.82
CA GLU A 91 0.28 7.48 -3.05
C GLU A 91 -0.72 7.03 -2.00
N VAL A 92 -0.56 7.47 -0.77
CA VAL A 92 -1.44 7.13 0.35
C VAL A 92 -1.92 8.39 1.02
N VAL A 93 -3.21 8.46 1.30
CA VAL A 93 -3.84 9.53 2.08
C VAL A 93 -4.61 8.89 3.24
N LEU A 94 -4.25 9.28 4.46
CA LEU A 94 -4.99 8.92 5.66
C LEU A 94 -5.95 10.06 6.02
N ALA A 95 -7.26 9.83 5.88
CA ALA A 95 -8.28 10.86 6.06
C ALA A 95 -8.40 11.33 7.52
N GLU A 96 -8.11 10.44 8.50
CA GLU A 96 -8.28 10.75 9.93
C GLU A 96 -7.36 11.85 10.42
N ASN A 97 -6.13 11.92 9.92
CA ASN A 97 -5.11 12.85 10.40
C ASN A 97 -4.49 13.70 9.29
N GLY A 98 -4.95 13.54 8.04
CA GLY A 98 -4.44 14.27 6.89
C GLY A 98 -3.03 13.88 6.44
N LEU A 99 -2.49 12.75 6.93
CA LEU A 99 -1.20 12.24 6.49
C LEU A 99 -1.25 11.90 5.00
N ARG A 100 -0.27 12.38 4.27
CA ARG A 100 -0.02 12.06 2.87
C ARG A 100 1.35 11.42 2.75
N ALA A 101 1.41 10.32 2.03
CA ALA A 101 2.65 9.61 1.77
C ALA A 101 2.76 9.24 0.30
N THR A 102 3.98 9.22 -0.20
CA THR A 102 4.33 8.66 -1.50
C THR A 102 5.43 7.62 -1.32
N ALA A 103 5.51 6.66 -2.21
CA ALA A 103 6.56 5.66 -2.22
C ALA A 103 6.87 5.22 -3.65
N GLU A 104 8.14 5.01 -3.97
CA GLU A 104 8.52 4.39 -5.25
C GLU A 104 8.03 2.94 -5.31
N LYS A 105 8.16 2.23 -4.19
CA LYS A 105 7.62 0.87 -4.03
C LYS A 105 7.06 0.69 -2.62
N LEU A 106 5.87 0.13 -2.56
CA LEU A 106 5.23 -0.35 -1.34
C LEU A 106 5.00 -1.84 -1.48
N ALA A 107 5.49 -2.64 -0.52
CA ALA A 107 5.30 -4.07 -0.51
C ALA A 107 4.82 -4.55 0.86
N ARG A 108 3.87 -5.47 0.86
CA ARG A 108 3.44 -6.21 2.03
C ARG A 108 3.75 -7.69 1.85
N ASN A 109 4.53 -8.24 2.76
CA ASN A 109 4.88 -9.66 2.77
C ASN A 109 3.77 -10.51 3.40
N ALA A 110 3.84 -11.82 3.17
CA ALA A 110 2.94 -12.80 3.77
C ALA A 110 2.89 -12.74 5.31
N ASP A 111 3.98 -12.35 5.95
CA ASP A 111 4.07 -12.17 7.41
C ASP A 111 3.41 -10.85 7.90
N GLY A 112 2.83 -10.08 7.00
CA GLY A 112 2.20 -8.79 7.30
C GLY A 112 3.18 -7.64 7.47
N GLN A 113 4.48 -7.84 7.25
CA GLN A 113 5.46 -6.77 7.23
C GLN A 113 5.22 -5.85 6.03
N LEU A 114 5.20 -4.55 6.27
CA LEU A 114 5.12 -3.53 5.23
C LEU A 114 6.50 -2.92 4.99
N LEU A 115 6.94 -2.94 3.73
CA LEU A 115 8.18 -2.36 3.25
C LEU A 115 7.87 -1.20 2.32
N ILE A 116 8.52 -0.08 2.52
CA ILE A 116 8.36 1.15 1.73
C ILE A 116 9.75 1.59 1.29
N ASP A 117 9.99 1.61 -0.02
CA ASP A 117 11.22 2.10 -0.62
C ASP A 117 10.97 3.48 -1.24
N GLY A 118 11.91 4.41 -1.08
CA GLY A 118 11.81 5.76 -1.61
C GLY A 118 10.59 6.51 -1.08
N GLY A 119 10.30 6.41 0.23
CA GLY A 119 9.11 6.99 0.85
C GLY A 119 9.29 8.45 1.25
N GLU A 120 8.24 9.26 1.05
CA GLU A 120 8.12 10.61 1.61
C GLU A 120 6.74 10.78 2.23
N PHE A 121 6.66 11.46 3.38
CA PHE A 121 5.40 11.73 4.05
C PHE A 121 5.37 13.11 4.71
N THR A 122 4.18 13.69 4.74
CA THR A 122 3.89 15.01 5.29
C THR A 122 2.44 15.08 5.76
N TYR A 123 2.16 16.02 6.68
CA TYR A 123 0.79 16.43 7.02
C TYR A 123 0.41 17.77 6.35
N CYS A 124 1.30 18.34 5.54
CA CYS A 124 1.01 19.59 4.82
C CYS A 124 -0.07 19.39 3.75
N ALA A 125 -0.84 20.43 3.48
CA ALA A 125 -1.83 20.41 2.41
C ALA A 125 -1.15 20.26 1.02
N PRO A 126 -1.87 19.79 -0.02
CA PRO A 126 -1.33 19.76 -1.37
C PRO A 126 -0.79 21.12 -1.81
N GLY A 127 0.49 21.14 -2.24
CA GLY A 127 1.18 22.37 -2.66
C GLY A 127 1.80 23.18 -1.52
N ASP A 128 1.66 22.77 -0.27
CA ASP A 128 2.36 23.35 0.87
C ASP A 128 3.62 22.50 1.16
N ASP A 129 4.80 23.11 1.06
CA ASP A 129 6.10 22.50 1.31
C ASP A 129 6.64 22.81 2.73
N GLY A 130 5.73 23.06 3.68
CA GLY A 130 6.09 23.42 5.06
C GLY A 130 7.11 22.46 5.69
N TRP A 131 6.86 21.15 5.61
CA TRP A 131 7.82 20.12 5.98
C TRP A 131 7.52 18.79 5.30
N ALA A 132 8.55 17.97 5.12
CA ALA A 132 8.45 16.59 4.65
C ALA A 132 9.53 15.73 5.30
N LEU A 133 9.19 14.48 5.59
CA LEU A 133 10.15 13.46 6.01
C LEU A 133 10.25 12.42 4.90
N SER A 134 11.42 12.29 4.30
CA SER A 134 11.71 11.25 3.32
C SER A 134 12.61 10.18 3.91
N ALA A 135 12.47 8.95 3.44
CA ALA A 135 13.28 7.82 3.84
C ALA A 135 13.66 6.98 2.62
N GLN A 136 14.88 6.48 2.57
CA GLN A 136 15.29 5.53 1.54
C GLN A 136 14.55 4.21 1.71
N GLN A 137 14.40 3.76 2.94
CA GLN A 137 13.68 2.55 3.28
C GLN A 137 12.96 2.69 4.62
N LEU A 138 11.72 2.25 4.67
CA LEU A 138 10.93 2.15 5.89
C LEU A 138 10.30 0.77 5.97
N SER A 139 10.41 0.13 7.13
CA SER A 139 9.81 -1.17 7.42
C SER A 139 8.91 -1.05 8.64
N LEU A 140 7.65 -1.50 8.48
CA LEU A 140 6.71 -1.62 9.58
C LEU A 140 6.56 -3.10 9.92
N GLU A 141 7.00 -3.48 11.09
CA GLU A 141 6.93 -4.85 11.60
C GLU A 141 5.76 -4.98 12.58
N ALA A 142 4.64 -5.52 12.12
CA ALA A 142 3.46 -5.68 12.94
C ALA A 142 3.70 -6.60 14.14
N GLN A 143 4.50 -7.65 13.98
CA GLN A 143 4.79 -8.63 15.05
C GLN A 143 5.57 -8.02 16.21
N THR A 144 6.54 -7.16 15.93
CA THR A 144 7.37 -6.48 16.94
C THR A 144 6.83 -5.11 17.32
N ASN A 145 5.77 -4.66 16.66
CA ASN A 145 5.18 -3.33 16.80
C ASN A 145 6.22 -2.21 16.66
N GLN A 146 7.06 -2.31 15.61
CA GLN A 146 8.19 -1.41 15.39
C GLN A 146 8.20 -0.84 13.98
N VAL A 147 8.64 0.42 13.89
CA VAL A 147 9.00 1.10 12.65
C VAL A 147 10.52 1.21 12.59
N ILE A 148 11.10 0.70 11.53
CA ILE A 148 12.53 0.81 11.24
C ILE A 148 12.70 1.67 10.00
N THR A 149 13.47 2.75 10.11
CA THR A 149 13.72 3.68 9.01
C THR A 149 15.21 3.79 8.74
N ARG A 150 15.59 3.80 7.47
CA ARG A 150 16.97 4.00 7.01
C ARG A 150 17.05 5.18 6.06
N GLY A 151 18.10 6.01 6.24
CA GLY A 151 18.35 7.18 5.41
C GLY A 151 17.22 8.21 5.49
N ALA A 152 16.72 8.50 6.69
CA ALA A 152 15.65 9.48 6.89
C ALA A 152 16.20 10.91 6.81
N VAL A 153 15.52 11.78 6.05
CA VAL A 153 15.84 13.20 5.89
C VAL A 153 14.60 14.03 6.18
N LEU A 154 14.68 14.87 7.22
CA LEU A 154 13.66 15.88 7.47
C LEU A 154 13.99 17.15 6.67
N ARG A 155 13.02 17.62 5.90
CA ARG A 155 13.08 18.87 5.15
C ARG A 155 12.06 19.86 5.70
N ILE A 156 12.46 21.12 5.75
CA ILE A 156 11.58 22.27 6.04
C ILE A 156 11.72 23.23 4.88
N LYS A 157 10.62 23.55 4.20
CA LYS A 157 10.62 24.37 2.96
C LYS A 157 11.67 23.88 1.96
N SER A 158 11.65 22.57 1.69
CA SER A 158 12.59 21.89 0.79
C SER A 158 14.06 21.86 1.23
N VAL A 159 14.44 22.50 2.35
CA VAL A 159 15.80 22.49 2.90
C VAL A 159 15.99 21.30 3.84
N PRO A 160 16.99 20.43 3.63
CA PRO A 160 17.27 19.35 4.56
C PRO A 160 17.87 19.91 5.86
N VAL A 161 17.18 19.66 6.97
CA VAL A 161 17.57 20.19 8.30
C VAL A 161 18.07 19.10 9.25
N LEU A 162 17.72 17.84 9.00
CA LEU A 162 18.13 16.71 9.81
C LEU A 162 18.29 15.46 8.95
N TYR A 163 19.36 14.71 9.18
CA TYR A 163 19.60 13.40 8.58
C TYR A 163 19.78 12.35 9.69
N LEU A 164 19.02 11.28 9.60
CA LEU A 164 19.08 10.13 10.48
C LEU A 164 19.41 8.87 9.66
N PRO A 165 20.63 8.33 9.75
CA PRO A 165 21.02 7.16 8.97
C PRO A 165 20.22 5.91 9.34
N TYR A 166 19.81 5.81 10.60
CA TYR A 166 18.99 4.72 11.13
C TYR A 166 18.13 5.22 12.29
N LEU A 167 16.86 4.85 12.27
CA LEU A 167 15.92 5.15 13.34
C LEU A 167 15.02 3.93 13.57
N LYS A 168 14.82 3.56 14.83
CA LYS A 168 13.91 2.51 15.25
C LYS A 168 12.97 3.06 16.31
N LEU A 169 11.68 2.98 16.06
CA LEU A 169 10.64 3.49 16.94
C LEU A 169 9.59 2.41 17.23
N PRO A 170 8.99 2.39 18.43
CA PRO A 170 7.80 1.59 18.68
C PRO A 170 6.61 2.19 17.90
N MET A 171 5.70 1.35 17.38
CA MET A 171 4.50 1.80 16.67
C MET A 171 3.40 2.35 17.60
N SER A 172 3.56 2.31 18.91
CA SER A 172 2.63 2.90 19.88
C SER A 172 2.74 4.43 19.90
N ALA A 173 2.36 5.09 18.81
CA ALA A 173 2.29 6.53 18.72
C ALA A 173 0.84 7.02 18.75
N GLY A 174 0.14 6.76 19.85
CA GLY A 174 -1.18 7.33 20.13
C GLY A 174 -1.20 8.36 21.25
N ASP A 175 -0.14 8.49 22.08
CA ASP A 175 -0.20 9.26 23.33
C ASP A 175 0.89 10.35 23.53
N ALA A 176 1.67 10.68 22.53
CA ALA A 176 2.76 11.67 22.71
C ALA A 176 2.35 13.14 22.44
N ALA A 177 1.07 13.46 22.39
CA ALA A 177 0.58 14.83 22.21
C ALA A 177 -0.50 15.23 23.22
N LYS A 178 -0.28 14.93 24.52
CA LYS A 178 -1.03 15.57 25.60
C LYS A 178 -0.04 15.90 26.73
N THR A 179 0.58 17.03 26.61
CA THR A 179 1.04 17.84 27.75
C THR A 179 0.99 19.29 27.33
#